data_6bbd9dcde96381ee78938195f6a1b9bb
#
_entry.id   6bbd9dcde96381ee78938195f6a1b9bb
#
_cell.length_a   1.000
_cell.length_b   1.000
_cell.length_c   1.000
_cell.angle_alpha   90.00
_cell.angle_beta   90.00
_cell.angle_gamma   90.00
#
_symmetry.space_group_name_H-M   'P 1'
#
loop_
_entity.id
_entity.type
_entity.pdbx_description
1 polymer ?
#
loop_
_entity_poly.entity_id
_entity_poly.type
_entity_poly.pdbx_seq_one_letter_code
_entity_poly.pdbx_strand_id
1 'polypeptide(L)'
;LEQPKGWRLEVEKQQRKAVADSGILPAVGYFDRVDARGTEHRVRFRGRTVEKHQHSSGWIATITDTGKIGLAYALPTEYLRRLDLQNKLFGDDLHVIGKTSGSRFATSQPTLKGGEPTSAEIRDVLTAAGWERVAMDQQELPPPLMGSAWWHRGEDVVLLDARKPNFKKTDFGVLPIDLILTDLTPEMRKILC
;
A
#
# COMPACT_ATOMS: atom_id res chain seq x y z
N LEU A 1 -12.38 2.06 24.28
CA LEU A 1 -13.60 1.33 23.90
C LEU A 1 -13.19 0.29 22.87
N GLU A 2 -13.27 -1.00 23.23
CA GLU A 2 -13.04 -2.08 22.26
C GLU A 2 -14.08 -2.03 21.14
N GLN A 3 -13.61 -2.12 19.90
CA GLN A 3 -14.49 -2.18 18.75
C GLN A 3 -15.15 -3.58 18.68
N PRO A 4 -16.45 -3.69 18.39
CA PRO A 4 -17.15 -4.97 18.31
C PRO A 4 -16.52 -5.89 17.24
N LYS A 5 -16.44 -7.21 17.49
CA LYS A 5 -16.03 -8.18 16.48
C LYS A 5 -16.84 -7.99 15.20
N GLY A 6 -16.15 -7.93 14.05
CA GLY A 6 -16.77 -7.77 12.74
C GLY A 6 -17.09 -6.33 12.31
N TRP A 7 -16.84 -5.32 13.15
CA TRP A 7 -17.10 -3.93 12.80
C TRP A 7 -16.42 -3.49 11.50
N ARG A 8 -15.18 -3.94 11.25
CA ARG A 8 -14.46 -3.62 10.00
C ARG A 8 -15.19 -4.14 8.77
N LEU A 9 -15.75 -5.35 8.82
CA LEU A 9 -16.49 -5.92 7.70
C LEU A 9 -17.76 -5.10 7.39
N GLU A 10 -18.46 -4.65 8.42
CA GLU A 10 -19.66 -3.81 8.23
C GLU A 10 -19.29 -2.43 7.67
N VAL A 11 -18.26 -1.81 8.21
CA VAL A 11 -17.75 -0.53 7.70
C VAL A 11 -17.26 -0.69 6.25
N GLU A 12 -16.56 -1.77 5.91
CA GLU A 12 -16.14 -2.05 4.55
C GLU A 12 -17.34 -2.14 3.59
N LYS A 13 -18.40 -2.87 3.96
CA LYS A 13 -19.62 -2.96 3.14
C LYS A 13 -20.25 -1.60 2.90
N GLN A 14 -20.39 -0.79 3.96
CA GLN A 14 -20.96 0.56 3.88
C GLN A 14 -20.13 1.47 2.98
N GLN A 15 -18.80 1.48 3.13
CA GLN A 15 -17.91 2.27 2.29
C GLN A 15 -17.92 1.81 0.83
N ARG A 16 -17.94 0.50 0.56
CA ARG A 16 -18.05 -0.02 -0.81
C ARG A 16 -19.39 0.34 -1.45
N LYS A 17 -20.47 0.30 -0.67
CA LYS A 17 -21.79 0.78 -1.15
C LYS A 17 -21.72 2.27 -1.47
N ALA A 18 -21.15 3.10 -0.62
CA ALA A 18 -20.99 4.53 -0.88
C ALA A 18 -20.18 4.81 -2.15
N VAL A 19 -19.09 4.06 -2.39
CA VAL A 19 -18.31 4.16 -3.64
C VAL A 19 -19.15 3.73 -4.86
N ALA A 20 -19.96 2.68 -4.73
CA ALA A 20 -20.83 2.22 -5.80
C ALA A 20 -21.87 3.27 -6.17
N ASP A 21 -22.51 3.86 -5.16
CA ASP A 21 -23.65 4.78 -5.30
C ASP A 21 -23.23 6.23 -5.64
N SER A 22 -21.97 6.61 -5.38
CA SER A 22 -21.50 7.99 -5.49
C SER A 22 -21.61 8.58 -6.90
N GLY A 23 -21.58 7.75 -7.95
CA GLY A 23 -21.55 8.23 -9.34
C GLY A 23 -20.27 9.00 -9.74
N ILE A 24 -19.38 9.30 -8.78
CA ILE A 24 -18.18 10.14 -8.98
C ILE A 24 -17.12 9.40 -9.79
N LEU A 25 -16.96 8.08 -9.54
CA LEU A 25 -15.96 7.29 -10.23
C LEU A 25 -16.58 6.49 -11.39
N PRO A 26 -16.04 6.59 -12.61
CA PRO A 26 -16.51 5.80 -13.74
C PRO A 26 -16.32 4.30 -13.47
N ALA A 27 -17.24 3.48 -14.02
CA ALA A 27 -17.03 2.05 -14.04
C ALA A 27 -15.93 1.69 -15.05
N VAL A 28 -14.97 0.93 -14.61
CA VAL A 28 -13.87 0.43 -15.45
C VAL A 28 -14.02 -1.08 -15.58
N GLY A 29 -14.07 -1.59 -16.82
CA GLY A 29 -14.10 -3.03 -17.09
C GLY A 29 -12.78 -3.69 -16.64
N TYR A 30 -12.86 -4.98 -16.27
CA TYR A 30 -11.64 -5.76 -16.09
C TYR A 30 -10.88 -5.88 -17.41
N PHE A 31 -9.55 -5.99 -17.30
CA PHE A 31 -8.73 -6.25 -18.47
C PHE A 31 -9.03 -7.61 -19.08
N ASP A 32 -9.20 -7.68 -20.40
CA ASP A 32 -9.24 -8.93 -21.14
C ASP A 32 -7.85 -9.61 -21.12
N ARG A 33 -6.79 -8.81 -21.07
CA ARG A 33 -5.41 -9.24 -20.95
C ARG A 33 -4.74 -8.59 -19.74
N VAL A 34 -4.09 -9.41 -18.92
CA VAL A 34 -3.32 -9.02 -17.73
C VAL A 34 -1.84 -9.27 -18.01
N ASP A 35 -1.00 -8.25 -17.87
CA ASP A 35 0.44 -8.36 -18.07
C ASP A 35 1.16 -8.87 -16.81
N ALA A 36 0.64 -8.54 -15.62
CA ALA A 36 1.11 -9.06 -14.35
C ALA A 36 -0.02 -9.17 -13.33
N ARG A 37 0.12 -10.09 -12.37
CA ARG A 37 -0.84 -10.28 -11.28
C ARG A 37 -0.11 -10.38 -9.95
N GLY A 38 -0.44 -9.46 -9.04
CA GLY A 38 -0.03 -9.47 -7.64
C GLY A 38 -1.14 -10.01 -6.72
N THR A 39 -0.91 -9.93 -5.42
CA THR A 39 -1.88 -10.32 -4.38
C THR A 39 -3.07 -9.36 -4.30
N GLU A 40 -2.86 -8.08 -4.60
CA GLU A 40 -3.89 -7.03 -4.56
C GLU A 40 -4.43 -6.66 -5.94
N HIS A 41 -3.58 -6.66 -6.97
CA HIS A 41 -3.86 -6.04 -8.26
C HIS A 41 -3.67 -6.98 -9.45
N ARG A 42 -4.50 -6.77 -10.46
CA ARG A 42 -4.20 -7.13 -11.85
C ARG A 42 -3.59 -5.90 -12.50
N VAL A 43 -2.50 -6.08 -13.24
CA VAL A 43 -1.69 -5.00 -13.77
C VAL A 43 -1.67 -5.07 -15.30
N ARG A 44 -1.79 -3.91 -15.93
CA ARG A 44 -1.65 -3.75 -17.38
C ARG A 44 -0.76 -2.55 -17.71
N PHE A 45 0.20 -2.77 -18.60
CA PHE A 45 1.05 -1.70 -19.12
C PHE A 45 0.37 -1.01 -20.31
N ARG A 46 0.31 0.31 -20.27
CA ARG A 46 -0.30 1.20 -21.27
C ARG A 46 0.72 2.22 -21.78
N GLY A 47 1.80 1.75 -22.36
CA GLY A 47 2.87 2.62 -22.86
C GLY A 47 3.60 3.35 -21.72
N ARG A 48 3.21 4.60 -21.43
CA ARG A 48 3.82 5.41 -20.37
C ARG A 48 3.17 5.28 -19.00
N THR A 49 2.09 4.52 -18.89
CA THR A 49 1.36 4.32 -17.64
C THR A 49 1.17 2.85 -17.33
N VAL A 50 1.01 2.56 -16.04
CA VAL A 50 0.61 1.26 -15.52
C VAL A 50 -0.77 1.42 -14.92
N GLU A 51 -1.72 0.62 -15.38
CA GLU A 51 -3.05 0.52 -14.78
C GLU A 51 -3.07 -0.68 -13.83
N LYS A 52 -3.58 -0.47 -12.62
CA LYS A 52 -3.73 -1.50 -11.58
C LYS A 52 -5.21 -1.61 -11.22
N HIS A 53 -5.80 -2.78 -11.43
CA HIS A 53 -7.18 -3.07 -11.04
C HIS A 53 -7.17 -3.92 -9.77
N GLN A 54 -7.65 -3.36 -8.69
CA GLN A 54 -7.77 -4.05 -7.41
C GLN A 54 -8.73 -5.22 -7.51
N HIS A 55 -8.30 -6.39 -7.07
CA HIS A 55 -9.13 -7.61 -6.99
C HIS A 55 -9.33 -8.12 -5.55
N SER A 56 -8.60 -7.55 -4.58
CA SER A 56 -8.77 -7.76 -3.14
C SER A 56 -8.96 -6.43 -2.42
N SER A 57 -9.17 -6.43 -1.11
CA SER A 57 -9.37 -5.19 -0.33
C SER A 57 -8.09 -4.37 -0.17
N GLY A 58 -6.93 -4.94 -0.47
CA GLY A 58 -5.64 -4.35 -0.17
C GLY A 58 -5.22 -4.59 1.28
N TRP A 59 -4.05 -4.07 1.66
CA TRP A 59 -3.45 -4.27 2.98
C TRP A 59 -3.08 -2.96 3.64
N ILE A 60 -3.13 -2.96 4.97
CA ILE A 60 -2.60 -1.91 5.84
C ILE A 60 -1.80 -2.53 6.99
N ALA A 61 -0.95 -1.73 7.63
CA ALA A 61 -0.36 -2.08 8.91
C ALA A 61 -1.43 -2.03 10.02
N THR A 62 -1.30 -2.92 10.98
CA THR A 62 -2.15 -2.98 12.20
C THR A 62 -1.34 -3.45 13.39
N ILE A 63 -1.93 -3.40 14.58
CA ILE A 63 -1.43 -4.11 15.74
C ILE A 63 -2.12 -5.47 15.82
N THR A 64 -1.32 -6.52 15.97
CA THR A 64 -1.83 -7.89 16.18
C THR A 64 -2.26 -8.12 17.62
N ASP A 65 -2.93 -9.23 17.88
CA ASP A 65 -3.33 -9.64 19.23
C ASP A 65 -2.13 -9.84 20.18
N THR A 66 -0.94 -10.06 19.63
CA THR A 66 0.34 -10.17 20.36
C THR A 66 1.03 -8.83 20.61
N GLY A 67 0.40 -7.72 20.19
CA GLY A 67 0.95 -6.37 20.36
C GLY A 67 2.09 -6.01 19.40
N LYS A 68 2.16 -6.64 18.24
CA LYS A 68 3.20 -6.40 17.22
C LYS A 68 2.62 -5.74 15.96
N ILE A 69 3.50 -5.19 15.14
CA ILE A 69 3.12 -4.69 13.81
C ILE A 69 2.82 -5.88 12.89
N GLY A 70 1.60 -5.91 12.40
CA GLY A 70 1.10 -6.94 11.49
C GLY A 70 0.33 -6.36 10.31
N LEU A 71 -0.42 -7.23 9.61
CA LEU A 71 -1.23 -6.88 8.44
C LEU A 71 -2.72 -7.06 8.74
N ALA A 72 -3.52 -6.14 8.22
CA ALA A 72 -4.97 -6.28 8.11
C ALA A 72 -5.45 -5.92 6.69
N TYR A 73 -6.65 -6.36 6.34
CA TYR A 73 -7.30 -5.88 5.12
C TYR A 73 -7.66 -4.40 5.25
N ALA A 74 -7.35 -3.63 4.21
CA ALA A 74 -7.66 -2.21 4.15
C ALA A 74 -9.16 -1.97 3.92
N LEU A 75 -9.72 -1.01 4.64
CA LEU A 75 -10.98 -0.39 4.26
C LEU A 75 -10.78 0.47 2.99
N PRO A 76 -11.83 0.74 2.20
CA PRO A 76 -11.72 1.57 1.01
C PRO A 76 -11.05 2.94 1.27
N THR A 77 -11.39 3.60 2.37
CA THR A 77 -10.77 4.89 2.75
C THR A 77 -9.30 4.74 3.15
N GLU A 78 -8.93 3.66 3.82
CA GLU A 78 -7.54 3.37 4.19
C GLU A 78 -6.69 3.06 2.94
N TYR A 79 -7.27 2.35 1.96
CA TYR A 79 -6.60 2.13 0.68
C TYR A 79 -6.34 3.44 -0.07
N LEU A 80 -7.34 4.35 -0.14
CA LEU A 80 -7.16 5.66 -0.75
C LEU A 80 -6.11 6.49 0.00
N ARG A 81 -6.12 6.46 1.33
CA ARG A 81 -5.12 7.13 2.15
C ARG A 81 -3.69 6.60 1.89
N ARG A 82 -3.55 5.29 1.67
CA ARG A 82 -2.27 4.68 1.26
C ARG A 82 -1.72 5.28 -0.04
N LEU A 83 -2.59 5.52 -1.05
CA LEU A 83 -2.20 6.14 -2.32
C LEU A 83 -1.76 7.59 -2.12
N ASP A 84 -2.49 8.36 -1.30
CA ASP A 84 -2.12 9.73 -0.95
C ASP A 84 -0.76 9.79 -0.26
N LEU A 85 -0.51 8.89 0.69
CA LEU A 85 0.76 8.79 1.39
C LEU A 85 1.90 8.46 0.42
N GLN A 86 1.70 7.56 -0.53
CA GLN A 86 2.71 7.23 -1.52
C GLN A 86 3.03 8.43 -2.42
N ASN A 87 2.02 9.14 -2.89
CA ASN A 87 2.21 10.38 -3.65
C ASN A 87 2.95 11.44 -2.83
N LYS A 88 2.52 11.67 -1.58
CA LYS A 88 3.11 12.68 -0.70
C LYS A 88 4.57 12.39 -0.35
N LEU A 89 4.88 11.15 0.04
CA LEU A 89 6.17 10.80 0.64
C LEU A 89 7.24 10.43 -0.39
N PHE A 90 6.83 9.94 -1.54
CA PHE A 90 7.75 9.49 -2.59
C PHE A 90 7.64 10.26 -3.90
N GLY A 91 6.76 11.25 -3.98
CA GLY A 91 6.54 12.04 -5.20
C GLY A 91 5.98 11.19 -6.35
N ASP A 92 5.26 10.12 -6.03
CA ASP A 92 4.61 9.28 -7.04
C ASP A 92 3.40 10.01 -7.63
N ASP A 93 2.96 9.59 -8.79
CA ASP A 93 1.83 10.18 -9.53
C ASP A 93 0.71 9.13 -9.70
N LEU A 94 0.24 8.62 -8.55
CA LEU A 94 -0.85 7.65 -8.47
C LEU A 94 -2.21 8.34 -8.56
N HIS A 95 -3.03 7.92 -9.50
CA HIS A 95 -4.38 8.43 -9.68
C HIS A 95 -5.43 7.31 -9.62
N VAL A 96 -6.56 7.59 -8.96
CA VAL A 96 -7.75 6.74 -9.07
C VAL A 96 -8.46 7.08 -10.37
N ILE A 97 -8.53 6.12 -11.29
CA ILE A 97 -9.14 6.30 -12.62
C ILE A 97 -10.56 5.74 -12.72
N GLY A 98 -11.00 5.00 -11.71
CA GLY A 98 -12.35 4.45 -11.69
C GLY A 98 -12.57 3.37 -10.64
N LYS A 99 -13.72 2.72 -10.75
CA LYS A 99 -14.11 1.57 -9.92
C LYS A 99 -14.31 0.31 -10.78
N THR A 100 -13.83 -0.82 -10.28
CA THR A 100 -14.05 -2.14 -10.86
C THR A 100 -15.35 -2.76 -10.31
N SER A 101 -15.74 -3.94 -10.80
CA SER A 101 -16.82 -4.71 -10.21
C SER A 101 -16.52 -5.00 -8.72
N GLY A 102 -17.54 -4.90 -7.86
CA GLY A 102 -17.39 -5.00 -6.41
C GLY A 102 -16.87 -3.73 -5.73
N SER A 103 -16.97 -2.58 -6.42
CA SER A 103 -16.61 -1.26 -5.89
C SER A 103 -15.18 -1.18 -5.34
N ARG A 104 -14.26 -1.85 -6.03
CA ARG A 104 -12.82 -1.73 -5.82
C ARG A 104 -12.24 -0.70 -6.77
N PHE A 105 -11.05 -0.20 -6.47
CA PHE A 105 -10.45 0.88 -7.23
C PHE A 105 -9.65 0.36 -8.42
N ALA A 106 -9.71 1.13 -9.51
CA ALA A 106 -8.73 1.09 -10.58
C ALA A 106 -7.84 2.32 -10.46
N THR A 107 -6.54 2.12 -10.51
CA THR A 107 -5.54 3.18 -10.39
C THR A 107 -4.60 3.19 -11.59
N SER A 108 -3.98 4.34 -11.82
CA SER A 108 -2.96 4.54 -12.83
C SER A 108 -1.74 5.23 -12.21
N GLN A 109 -0.56 4.89 -12.67
CA GLN A 109 0.69 5.56 -12.31
C GLN A 109 1.65 5.55 -13.50
N PRO A 110 2.66 6.43 -13.54
CA PRO A 110 3.69 6.40 -14.57
C PRO A 110 4.43 5.05 -14.59
N THR A 111 4.80 4.59 -15.78
CA THR A 111 5.66 3.41 -15.92
C THR A 111 7.10 3.78 -15.59
N LEU A 112 7.63 3.26 -14.51
CA LEU A 112 9.04 3.40 -14.17
C LEU A 112 9.87 2.38 -14.98
N LYS A 113 10.80 2.89 -15.76
CA LYS A 113 11.80 2.08 -16.46
C LYS A 113 13.03 1.93 -15.56
N GLY A 114 13.54 0.72 -15.45
CA GLY A 114 14.72 0.47 -14.64
C GLY A 114 14.84 -0.99 -14.23
N GLY A 115 15.93 -1.29 -13.56
CA GLY A 115 16.22 -2.61 -13.02
C GLY A 115 15.63 -2.85 -11.63
N GLU A 116 15.86 -4.04 -11.10
CA GLU A 116 15.59 -4.36 -9.70
C GLU A 116 16.74 -3.83 -8.83
N PRO A 117 16.47 -3.06 -7.76
CA PRO A 117 17.51 -2.64 -6.83
C PRO A 117 17.94 -3.78 -5.91
N THR A 118 19.11 -3.64 -5.30
CA THR A 118 19.52 -4.48 -4.18
C THR A 118 18.83 -4.08 -2.89
N SER A 119 18.77 -4.99 -1.92
CA SER A 119 18.22 -4.67 -0.58
C SER A 119 19.05 -3.61 0.16
N ALA A 120 20.34 -3.49 -0.15
CA ALA A 120 21.20 -2.43 0.38
C ALA A 120 20.79 -1.06 -0.17
N GLU A 121 20.59 -0.93 -1.48
CA GLU A 121 20.16 0.31 -2.10
C GLU A 121 18.80 0.79 -1.59
N ILE A 122 17.84 -0.14 -1.39
CA ILE A 122 16.53 0.20 -0.79
C ILE A 122 16.72 0.72 0.64
N ARG A 123 17.50 0.02 1.46
CA ARG A 123 17.81 0.44 2.82
C ARG A 123 18.43 1.83 2.84
N ASP A 124 19.45 2.05 2.02
CA ASP A 124 20.21 3.30 2.01
C ASP A 124 19.32 4.49 1.62
N VAL A 125 18.45 4.33 0.62
CA VAL A 125 17.46 5.35 0.22
C VAL A 125 16.43 5.63 1.32
N LEU A 126 15.87 4.58 1.93
CA LEU A 126 14.89 4.77 3.02
C LEU A 126 15.54 5.44 4.24
N THR A 127 16.74 4.99 4.64
CA THR A 127 17.46 5.60 5.77
C THR A 127 17.80 7.07 5.50
N ALA A 128 18.27 7.40 4.29
CA ALA A 128 18.56 8.78 3.90
C ALA A 128 17.31 9.67 3.91
N ALA A 129 16.14 9.09 3.65
CA ALA A 129 14.84 9.78 3.71
C ALA A 129 14.23 9.82 5.14
N GLY A 130 14.96 9.39 6.17
CA GLY A 130 14.50 9.47 7.57
C GLY A 130 13.64 8.30 8.05
N TRP A 131 13.56 7.21 7.26
CA TRP A 131 12.88 5.99 7.69
C TRP A 131 13.78 5.18 8.62
N GLU A 132 13.20 4.65 9.68
CA GLU A 132 13.80 3.74 10.64
C GLU A 132 13.23 2.33 10.47
N ARG A 133 14.08 1.33 10.57
CA ARG A 133 13.63 -0.07 10.43
C ARG A 133 12.93 -0.53 11.69
N VAL A 134 11.75 -1.13 11.54
CA VAL A 134 11.05 -1.78 12.66
C VAL A 134 11.86 -3.02 13.10
N ALA A 135 12.11 -3.17 14.40
CA ALA A 135 12.83 -4.31 14.93
C ALA A 135 12.09 -5.63 14.65
N MET A 136 12.83 -6.71 14.46
CA MET A 136 12.25 -8.01 14.05
C MET A 136 11.30 -8.60 15.09
N ASP A 137 11.58 -8.38 16.36
CA ASP A 137 10.74 -8.83 17.48
C ASP A 137 9.46 -8.02 17.65
N GLN A 138 9.41 -6.83 17.05
CA GLN A 138 8.23 -5.97 16.98
C GLN A 138 7.32 -6.27 15.76
N GLN A 139 7.68 -7.25 14.92
CA GLN A 139 6.95 -7.61 13.72
C GLN A 139 6.26 -8.97 13.86
N GLU A 140 5.04 -9.06 13.34
CA GLU A 140 4.29 -10.31 13.12
C GLU A 140 3.73 -10.29 11.69
N LEU A 141 4.61 -10.44 10.73
CA LEU A 141 4.32 -10.41 9.31
C LEU A 141 4.46 -11.80 8.69
N PRO A 142 3.75 -12.11 7.61
CA PRO A 142 4.00 -13.32 6.84
C PRO A 142 5.48 -13.41 6.42
N PRO A 143 6.08 -14.62 6.32
CA PRO A 143 7.50 -14.79 6.01
C PRO A 143 8.05 -13.95 4.85
N PRO A 144 7.32 -13.78 3.72
CA PRO A 144 7.81 -12.93 2.62
C PRO A 144 7.98 -11.45 2.99
N LEU A 145 7.27 -10.97 4.03
CA LEU A 145 7.27 -9.56 4.47
C LEU A 145 8.13 -9.32 5.70
N MET A 146 8.57 -10.36 6.38
CA MET A 146 9.41 -10.22 7.56
C MET A 146 10.67 -9.42 7.27
N GLY A 147 10.95 -8.42 8.12
CA GLY A 147 12.10 -7.54 7.96
C GLY A 147 11.97 -6.47 6.88
N SER A 148 10.77 -6.32 6.26
CA SER A 148 10.48 -5.28 5.28
C SER A 148 9.66 -4.11 5.84
N ALA A 149 9.53 -4.04 7.17
CA ALA A 149 8.79 -2.99 7.85
C ALA A 149 9.71 -1.83 8.25
N TRP A 150 9.23 -0.62 8.01
CA TRP A 150 9.89 0.64 8.35
C TRP A 150 8.88 1.61 8.93
N TRP A 151 9.35 2.65 9.60
CA TRP A 151 8.50 3.72 10.10
C TRP A 151 9.21 5.07 9.98
N HIS A 152 8.44 6.14 9.87
CA HIS A 152 8.96 7.50 9.76
C HIS A 152 8.37 8.36 10.86
N ARG A 153 9.21 8.72 11.85
CA ARG A 153 8.78 9.48 13.02
C ARG A 153 8.16 10.84 12.66
N GLY A 154 8.80 11.59 11.78
CA GLY A 154 8.39 12.95 11.41
C GLY A 154 7.09 12.98 10.59
N GLU A 155 6.79 11.93 9.84
CA GLU A 155 5.58 11.83 9.01
C GLU A 155 4.49 10.98 9.67
N ASP A 156 4.79 10.33 10.82
CA ASP A 156 3.86 9.45 11.53
C ASP A 156 3.28 8.32 10.66
N VAL A 157 4.14 7.62 9.92
CA VAL A 157 3.75 6.59 8.96
C VAL A 157 4.56 5.32 9.16
N VAL A 158 3.89 4.16 9.07
CA VAL A 158 4.50 2.84 8.89
C VAL A 158 4.48 2.47 7.41
N LEU A 159 5.57 1.91 6.94
CA LEU A 159 5.74 1.33 5.63
C LEU A 159 6.01 -0.15 5.76
N LEU A 160 5.21 -0.96 5.09
CA LEU A 160 5.43 -2.40 4.95
C LEU A 160 5.68 -2.76 3.49
N ASP A 161 6.21 -3.97 3.29
CA ASP A 161 6.52 -4.53 1.98
C ASP A 161 7.63 -3.78 1.22
N ALA A 162 8.60 -3.22 1.96
CA ALA A 162 9.80 -2.59 1.38
C ALA A 162 10.78 -3.64 0.83
N ARG A 163 10.36 -4.37 -0.21
CA ARG A 163 11.12 -5.43 -0.86
C ARG A 163 11.46 -5.07 -2.31
N LYS A 164 12.48 -5.71 -2.84
CA LYS A 164 13.00 -5.46 -4.20
C LYS A 164 11.91 -5.40 -5.30
N PRO A 165 10.91 -6.32 -5.36
CA PRO A 165 9.88 -6.26 -6.40
C PRO A 165 9.05 -4.98 -6.38
N ASN A 166 8.99 -4.29 -5.24
CA ASN A 166 8.22 -3.07 -5.04
C ASN A 166 9.02 -1.79 -5.27
N PHE A 167 10.24 -1.91 -5.80
CA PHE A 167 11.09 -0.77 -6.17
C PHE A 167 11.67 -0.94 -7.56
N LYS A 168 12.02 0.19 -8.18
CA LYS A 168 12.78 0.25 -9.43
C LYS A 168 14.01 1.12 -9.26
N LYS A 169 15.16 0.62 -9.73
CA LYS A 169 16.38 1.39 -9.88
C LYS A 169 16.34 2.08 -11.24
N THR A 170 16.09 3.37 -11.23
CA THR A 170 15.98 4.23 -12.42
C THR A 170 17.21 5.15 -12.53
N ASP A 171 17.29 5.94 -13.60
CA ASP A 171 18.31 6.98 -13.75
C ASP A 171 18.16 8.11 -12.71
N PHE A 172 17.00 8.22 -12.04
CA PHE A 172 16.71 9.20 -11.00
C PHE A 172 16.89 8.64 -9.58
N GLY A 173 17.33 7.40 -9.44
CA GLY A 173 17.47 6.71 -8.15
C GLY A 173 16.56 5.51 -7.97
N VAL A 174 16.47 5.03 -6.75
CA VAL A 174 15.59 3.92 -6.36
C VAL A 174 14.22 4.47 -5.97
N LEU A 175 13.20 4.14 -6.75
CA LEU A 175 11.83 4.62 -6.58
C LEU A 175 10.88 3.47 -6.26
N PRO A 176 9.90 3.66 -5.37
CA PRO A 176 8.89 2.66 -5.09
C PRO A 176 7.87 2.56 -6.22
N ILE A 177 7.22 1.40 -6.33
CA ILE A 177 6.12 1.14 -7.26
C ILE A 177 4.87 0.58 -6.60
N ASP A 178 5.00 0.00 -5.42
CA ASP A 178 3.87 -0.56 -4.67
C ASP A 178 4.25 -0.78 -3.20
N LEU A 179 3.84 0.12 -2.32
CA LEU A 179 4.14 0.08 -0.89
C LEU A 179 2.86 0.03 -0.07
N ILE A 180 2.91 -0.61 1.09
CA ILE A 180 1.84 -0.58 2.08
C ILE A 180 2.18 0.51 3.10
N LEU A 181 1.51 1.65 2.97
CA LEU A 181 1.68 2.82 3.83
C LEU A 181 0.45 3.00 4.72
N THR A 182 0.68 3.26 6.00
CA THR A 182 -0.39 3.42 7.00
C THR A 182 0.00 4.51 7.98
N ASP A 183 -0.93 5.44 8.26
CA ASP A 183 -0.72 6.42 9.33
C ASP A 183 -0.51 5.69 10.67
N LEU A 184 0.42 6.17 11.51
CA LEU A 184 0.67 5.62 12.84
C LEU A 184 -0.55 5.81 13.74
N THR A 185 -1.06 4.73 14.30
CA THR A 185 -2.01 4.82 15.41
C THR A 185 -1.29 5.10 16.74
N PRO A 186 -2.00 5.59 17.78
CA PRO A 186 -1.41 5.75 19.10
C PRO A 186 -0.80 4.44 19.66
N GLU A 187 -1.41 3.30 19.35
CA GLU A 187 -0.93 1.97 19.77
C GLU A 187 0.38 1.61 19.04
N MET A 188 0.46 1.82 17.73
CA MET A 188 1.68 1.60 16.95
C MET A 188 2.82 2.48 17.45
N ARG A 189 2.51 3.74 17.78
CA ARG A 189 3.51 4.68 18.31
C ARG A 189 4.12 4.20 19.62
N LYS A 190 3.34 3.57 20.53
CA LYS A 190 3.86 2.99 21.77
C LYS A 190 4.84 1.84 21.57
N ILE A 191 4.77 1.16 20.42
CA ILE A 191 5.66 0.04 20.08
C ILE A 191 6.94 0.55 19.42
N LEU A 192 6.83 1.60 18.59
CA LEU A 192 7.91 2.07 17.71
C LEU A 192 8.73 3.22 18.32
N CYS A 193 8.18 3.93 19.29
CA CYS A 193 8.83 5.05 20.01
C CYS A 193 9.10 4.71 21.47
#